data_33bb3b6e67d84375c5b950ca86747940
#
_entry.id   33bb3b6e67d84375c5b950ca86747940
#
_cell.length_a   1.000
_cell.length_b   1.000
_cell.length_c   1.000
_cell.angle_alpha   90.00
_cell.angle_beta   90.00
_cell.angle_gamma   90.00
#
_symmetry.space_group_name_H-M   'P 1'
#
loop_
_entity.id
_entity.type
_entity.pdbx_description
1 polymer ?
#
loop_
_entity_poly.entity_id
_entity_poly.type
_entity_poly.pdbx_seq_one_letter_code
_entity_poly.pdbx_strand_id
1 'polypeptide(L)'
;MLPPVAIPERMAENRKIREHIYIEGKYTSYNKKENGKSHLILEVKAETLLDGDGSADDENKIILEGYLCKPPVYRRTPRGKEICDLMIACNEYDLRRTDYIPCLAWWKEAREAADFKVGDFVKIIGRIQSRIYHKKLSGDEVELRTAYEVSIGRIIEHESGSKKDFVGELQEVSE
;
A
#
# COMPACT_ATOMS: atom_id res chain seq x y z
N MET A 1 10.04 -2.88 -10.05
CA MET A 1 8.97 -2.26 -10.90
C MET A 1 8.11 -1.42 -9.98
N LEU A 2 7.76 -0.20 -10.39
CA LEU A 2 6.83 0.65 -9.64
C LEU A 2 5.38 0.33 -10.02
N PRO A 3 4.38 0.64 -9.17
CA PRO A 3 2.97 0.47 -9.50
C PRO A 3 2.58 1.40 -10.66
N PRO A 4 1.45 1.15 -11.31
CA PRO A 4 0.89 2.09 -12.27
C PRO A 4 0.71 3.47 -11.65
N VAL A 5 0.98 4.50 -12.42
CA VAL A 5 0.74 5.89 -12.03
C VAL A 5 -0.36 6.45 -12.92
N ALA A 6 -1.46 6.85 -12.32
CA ALA A 6 -2.54 7.54 -13.00
C ALA A 6 -2.22 9.04 -13.06
N ILE A 7 -1.89 9.52 -14.25
CA ILE A 7 -1.57 10.92 -14.51
C ILE A 7 -2.76 11.55 -15.25
N PRO A 8 -3.35 12.65 -14.76
CA PRO A 8 -4.36 13.40 -15.49
C PRO A 8 -3.82 13.85 -16.86
N GLU A 9 -4.63 13.75 -17.91
CA GLU A 9 -4.23 14.06 -19.29
C GLU A 9 -3.57 15.45 -19.40
N ARG A 10 -4.14 16.46 -18.73
CA ARG A 10 -3.59 17.82 -18.67
C ARG A 10 -2.15 17.90 -18.15
N MET A 11 -1.71 16.96 -17.31
CA MET A 11 -0.35 16.91 -16.76
C MET A 11 0.60 16.14 -17.68
N ALA A 12 0.06 15.29 -18.55
CA ALA A 12 0.84 14.49 -19.51
C ALA A 12 1.11 15.23 -20.83
N GLU A 13 0.42 16.34 -21.08
CA GLU A 13 0.60 17.13 -22.29
C GLU A 13 2.06 17.60 -22.45
N ASN A 14 2.60 17.44 -23.67
CA ASN A 14 3.96 17.82 -24.06
C ASN A 14 5.11 17.01 -23.38
N ARG A 15 4.80 15.92 -22.68
CA ARG A 15 5.81 15.05 -22.08
C ARG A 15 6.41 14.08 -23.09
N LYS A 16 7.71 13.82 -22.96
CA LYS A 16 8.44 12.87 -23.81
C LYS A 16 8.74 11.59 -23.04
N ILE A 17 8.87 10.49 -23.77
CA ILE A 17 9.29 9.21 -23.18
C ILE A 17 10.72 9.34 -22.65
N ARG A 18 11.00 8.81 -21.45
CA ARG A 18 12.30 8.83 -20.74
C ARG A 18 12.69 10.19 -20.13
N GLU A 19 11.77 11.11 -19.97
CA GLU A 19 12.01 12.28 -19.13
C GLU A 19 12.09 11.87 -17.66
N HIS A 20 13.01 12.51 -16.92
CA HIS A 20 13.01 12.43 -15.48
C HIS A 20 11.87 13.30 -14.94
N ILE A 21 11.01 12.71 -14.14
CA ILE A 21 9.87 13.39 -13.53
C ILE A 21 9.82 13.12 -12.04
N TYR A 22 9.34 14.11 -11.30
CA TYR A 22 9.00 13.99 -9.90
C TYR A 22 7.47 14.00 -9.76
N ILE A 23 6.94 13.04 -9.03
CA ILE A 23 5.51 12.88 -8.84
C ILE A 23 5.19 12.89 -7.35
N GLU A 24 4.29 13.77 -6.95
CA GLU A 24 3.59 13.67 -5.68
C GLU A 24 2.14 13.28 -5.92
N GLY A 25 1.58 12.51 -5.01
CA GLY A 25 0.20 12.05 -5.15
C GLY A 25 -0.21 11.06 -4.09
N LYS A 26 -1.40 10.49 -4.28
CA LYS A 26 -2.00 9.55 -3.35
C LYS A 26 -1.78 8.11 -3.83
N TYR A 27 -1.38 7.23 -2.92
CA TYR A 27 -1.34 5.79 -3.16
C TYR A 27 -2.68 5.19 -2.79
N THR A 28 -3.41 4.72 -3.79
CA THR A 28 -4.82 4.31 -3.66
C THR A 28 -5.03 2.86 -4.06
N SER A 29 -6.16 2.30 -3.65
CA SER A 29 -6.54 0.94 -3.99
C SER A 29 -7.99 0.87 -4.49
N TYR A 30 -8.26 -0.08 -5.38
CA TYR A 30 -9.63 -0.43 -5.77
C TYR A 30 -9.72 -1.90 -6.18
N ASN A 31 -10.93 -2.45 -6.13
CA ASN A 31 -11.17 -3.80 -6.55
C ASN A 31 -11.63 -3.84 -8.01
N LYS A 32 -10.87 -4.55 -8.86
CA LYS A 32 -11.23 -4.84 -10.24
C LYS A 32 -11.75 -6.27 -10.36
N LYS A 33 -12.92 -6.44 -10.97
CA LYS A 33 -13.47 -7.77 -11.27
C LYS A 33 -12.99 -8.22 -12.65
N GLU A 34 -12.27 -9.34 -12.71
CA GLU A 34 -11.87 -10.00 -13.96
C GLU A 34 -12.18 -11.49 -13.85
N ASN A 35 -12.86 -12.06 -14.86
CA ASN A 35 -13.20 -13.48 -14.92
C ASN A 35 -13.88 -14.00 -13.63
N GLY A 36 -14.82 -13.21 -13.07
CA GLY A 36 -15.55 -13.54 -11.85
C GLY A 36 -14.75 -13.46 -10.55
N LYS A 37 -13.47 -13.06 -10.61
CA LYS A 37 -12.59 -12.88 -9.44
C LYS A 37 -12.33 -11.40 -9.19
N SER A 38 -12.29 -11.02 -7.91
CA SER A 38 -11.92 -9.67 -7.49
C SER A 38 -10.43 -9.58 -7.25
N HIS A 39 -9.78 -8.56 -7.83
CA HIS A 39 -8.36 -8.29 -7.68
C HIS A 39 -8.18 -6.90 -7.09
N LEU A 40 -7.38 -6.80 -6.03
CA LEU A 40 -6.97 -5.52 -5.48
C LEU A 40 -5.93 -4.90 -6.43
N ILE A 41 -6.26 -3.73 -6.95
CA ILE A 41 -5.37 -2.92 -7.78
C ILE A 41 -4.87 -1.77 -6.93
N LEU A 42 -3.59 -1.50 -7.06
CA LEU A 42 -2.89 -0.42 -6.37
C LEU A 42 -2.31 0.51 -7.43
N GLU A 43 -2.51 1.81 -7.26
CA GLU A 43 -2.00 2.83 -8.18
C GLU A 43 -1.60 4.10 -7.43
N VAL A 44 -0.70 4.87 -8.00
CA VAL A 44 -0.42 6.25 -7.57
C VAL A 44 -1.27 7.19 -8.41
N LYS A 45 -2.13 7.97 -7.77
CA LYS A 45 -2.83 9.09 -8.42
C LYS A 45 -1.99 10.34 -8.29
N ALA A 46 -1.43 10.81 -9.40
CA ALA A 46 -0.62 12.01 -9.43
C ALA A 46 -1.48 13.25 -9.14
N GLU A 47 -1.07 14.02 -8.15
CA GLU A 47 -1.63 15.33 -7.80
C GLU A 47 -0.71 16.45 -8.32
N THR A 48 0.60 16.21 -8.28
CA THR A 48 1.63 17.13 -8.79
C THR A 48 2.61 16.35 -9.67
N LEU A 49 3.01 16.95 -10.77
CA LEU A 49 4.02 16.40 -11.67
C LEU A 49 4.99 17.54 -12.04
N LEU A 50 6.25 17.37 -11.66
CA LEU A 50 7.31 18.33 -11.91
C LEU A 50 8.38 17.70 -12.79
N ASP A 51 9.17 18.56 -13.43
CA ASP A 51 10.35 18.14 -14.16
C ASP A 51 11.44 17.73 -13.18
N GLY A 52 11.99 16.54 -13.36
CA GLY A 52 13.20 16.15 -12.68
C GLY A 52 14.41 16.69 -13.42
N ASP A 53 15.36 17.25 -12.69
CA ASP A 53 16.62 17.77 -13.28
C ASP A 53 17.62 16.68 -13.62
N GLY A 54 17.32 15.43 -13.30
CA GLY A 54 18.18 14.27 -13.52
C GLY A 54 19.42 14.24 -12.63
N SER A 55 19.57 15.20 -11.73
CA SER A 55 20.72 15.31 -10.82
C SER A 55 20.47 14.73 -9.43
N ALA A 56 19.21 14.58 -9.06
CA ALA A 56 18.80 14.01 -7.79
C ALA A 56 18.76 12.48 -7.85
N ASP A 57 19.04 11.84 -6.72
CA ASP A 57 18.78 10.41 -6.52
C ASP A 57 17.29 10.13 -6.64
N ASP A 58 16.94 8.94 -7.15
CA ASP A 58 15.57 8.47 -7.22
C ASP A 58 14.92 8.46 -5.83
N GLU A 59 13.84 9.21 -5.65
CA GLU A 59 13.10 9.25 -4.39
C GLU A 59 11.88 8.33 -4.47
N ASN A 60 11.74 7.48 -3.44
CA ASN A 60 10.56 6.63 -3.25
C ASN A 60 10.19 6.62 -1.77
N LYS A 61 9.30 7.52 -1.41
CA LYS A 61 8.87 7.73 -0.03
C LYS A 61 7.36 7.80 0.06
N ILE A 62 6.80 7.14 1.05
CA ILE A 62 5.38 7.18 1.36
C ILE A 62 5.17 7.31 2.87
N ILE A 63 4.18 8.10 3.24
CA ILE A 63 3.64 8.16 4.59
C ILE A 63 2.22 7.64 4.51
N LEU A 64 1.90 6.67 5.35
CA LEU A 64 0.54 6.14 5.49
C LEU A 64 0.10 6.23 6.94
N GLU A 65 -1.17 6.54 7.12
CA GLU A 65 -1.86 6.45 8.40
C GLU A 65 -3.22 5.80 8.21
N GLY A 66 -3.65 5.02 9.18
CA GLY A 66 -4.90 4.30 9.12
C GLY A 66 -4.99 3.18 10.14
N TYR A 67 -5.97 2.33 9.97
CA TYR A 67 -6.30 1.27 10.93
C TYR A 67 -5.96 -0.12 10.38
N LEU A 68 -5.49 -1.00 11.22
CA LEU A 68 -5.30 -2.40 10.84
C LEU A 68 -6.65 -3.09 10.65
N CYS A 69 -6.92 -3.55 9.43
CA CYS A 69 -8.18 -4.20 9.08
C CYS A 69 -8.10 -5.74 9.04
N LYS A 70 -6.90 -6.29 9.22
CA LYS A 70 -6.64 -7.73 9.33
C LYS A 70 -5.62 -8.01 10.40
N PRO A 71 -5.65 -9.20 11.04
CA PRO A 71 -4.60 -9.60 11.96
C PRO A 71 -3.23 -9.56 11.27
N PRO A 72 -2.19 -9.01 11.90
CA PRO A 72 -0.82 -9.10 11.42
C PRO A 72 -0.37 -10.54 11.23
N VAL A 73 0.43 -10.80 10.21
CA VAL A 73 0.98 -12.14 9.95
C VAL A 73 2.50 -12.09 10.02
N TYR A 74 3.03 -12.39 11.21
CA TYR A 74 4.47 -12.51 11.40
C TYR A 74 4.96 -13.87 10.90
N ARG A 75 6.10 -13.88 10.19
CA ARG A 75 6.75 -15.09 9.70
C ARG A 75 8.24 -14.88 9.46
N ARG A 76 8.97 -15.98 9.40
CA ARG A 76 10.36 -16.00 8.94
C ARG A 76 10.43 -16.53 7.51
N THR A 77 11.18 -15.84 6.68
CA THR A 77 11.45 -16.31 5.31
C THR A 77 12.42 -17.51 5.34
N PRO A 78 12.50 -18.32 4.27
CA PRO A 78 13.48 -19.40 4.17
C PRO A 78 14.95 -18.94 4.33
N ARG A 79 15.21 -17.65 4.08
CA ARG A 79 16.53 -17.03 4.28
C ARG A 79 16.70 -16.40 5.67
N GLY A 80 15.83 -16.70 6.62
CA GLY A 80 15.89 -16.25 8.01
C GLY A 80 15.45 -14.81 8.27
N LYS A 81 14.97 -14.05 7.25
CA LYS A 81 14.48 -12.69 7.46
C LYS A 81 13.13 -12.72 8.19
N GLU A 82 13.01 -11.88 9.20
CA GLU A 82 11.76 -11.66 9.94
C GLU A 82 10.91 -10.65 9.20
N ILE A 83 9.66 -10.98 8.95
CA ILE A 83 8.70 -10.13 8.26
C ILE A 83 7.33 -10.21 8.91
N CYS A 84 6.57 -9.12 8.82
CA CYS A 84 5.17 -9.08 9.24
C CYS A 84 4.34 -8.42 8.14
N ASP A 85 3.37 -9.19 7.62
CA ASP A 85 2.42 -8.70 6.63
C ASP A 85 1.28 -7.98 7.37
N LEU A 86 0.97 -6.75 6.95
CA LEU A 86 -0.08 -5.89 7.48
C LEU A 86 -1.03 -5.48 6.37
N MET A 87 -2.29 -5.18 6.73
CA MET A 87 -3.24 -4.52 5.84
C MET A 87 -3.78 -3.29 6.54
N ILE A 88 -3.45 -2.11 6.02
CA ILE A 88 -3.85 -0.82 6.57
C ILE A 88 -5.03 -0.27 5.76
N ALA A 89 -6.11 0.06 6.45
CA ALA A 89 -7.26 0.76 5.89
C ALA A 89 -7.04 2.26 6.10
N CYS A 90 -6.79 2.97 5.01
CA CYS A 90 -6.58 4.41 4.98
C CYS A 90 -7.90 5.08 4.54
N ASN A 91 -8.49 5.89 5.41
CA ASN A 91 -9.74 6.57 5.13
C ASN A 91 -9.49 7.88 4.40
N GLU A 92 -10.18 8.08 3.31
CA GLU A 92 -10.24 9.36 2.60
C GLU A 92 -11.58 10.03 2.92
N TYR A 93 -11.59 10.87 3.97
CA TYR A 93 -12.81 11.48 4.51
C TYR A 93 -13.61 12.28 3.47
N ASP A 94 -12.93 13.00 2.61
CA ASP A 94 -13.58 13.84 1.58
C ASP A 94 -14.34 13.01 0.52
N LEU A 95 -13.90 11.79 0.27
CA LEU A 95 -14.47 10.93 -0.78
C LEU A 95 -15.33 9.77 -0.23
N ARG A 96 -15.50 9.68 1.09
CA ARG A 96 -16.15 8.53 1.76
C ARG A 96 -15.62 7.19 1.25
N ARG A 97 -14.32 7.10 1.08
CA ARG A 97 -13.63 5.96 0.50
C ARG A 97 -12.55 5.45 1.43
N THR A 98 -12.38 4.16 1.45
CA THR A 98 -11.30 3.50 2.18
C THR A 98 -10.37 2.80 1.19
N ASP A 99 -9.09 3.10 1.28
CA ASP A 99 -8.04 2.42 0.54
C ASP A 99 -7.39 1.34 1.42
N TYR A 100 -7.31 0.12 0.90
CA TYR A 100 -6.71 -1.02 1.59
C TYR A 100 -5.31 -1.25 1.07
N ILE A 101 -4.31 -0.89 1.87
CA ILE A 101 -2.91 -0.90 1.47
C ILE A 101 -2.16 -2.05 2.14
N PRO A 102 -1.67 -3.04 1.36
CA PRO A 102 -0.80 -4.08 1.90
C PRO A 102 0.57 -3.49 2.24
N CYS A 103 1.04 -3.80 3.44
CA CYS A 103 2.32 -3.32 3.95
C CYS A 103 3.15 -4.49 4.47
N LEU A 104 4.47 -4.37 4.39
CA LEU A 104 5.42 -5.36 4.84
C LEU A 104 6.43 -4.73 5.78
N ALA A 105 6.42 -5.13 7.03
CA ALA A 105 7.42 -4.76 8.02
C ALA A 105 8.58 -5.76 8.02
N TRP A 106 9.78 -5.31 8.40
CA TRP A 106 11.01 -6.09 8.43
C TRP A 106 11.69 -6.00 9.78
N TRP A 107 12.31 -7.09 10.22
CA TRP A 107 13.18 -7.15 11.41
C TRP A 107 12.53 -6.57 12.67
N LYS A 108 13.02 -5.43 13.15
CA LYS A 108 12.52 -4.76 14.36
C LYS A 108 11.05 -4.39 14.22
N GLU A 109 10.70 -3.74 13.13
CA GLU A 109 9.33 -3.32 12.83
C GLU A 109 8.40 -4.53 12.65
N ALA A 110 8.90 -5.66 12.15
CA ALA A 110 8.13 -6.89 12.04
C ALA A 110 7.80 -7.49 13.41
N ARG A 111 8.76 -7.48 14.35
CA ARG A 111 8.54 -7.96 15.72
C ARG A 111 7.57 -7.06 16.48
N GLU A 112 7.71 -5.75 16.32
CA GLU A 112 6.81 -4.76 16.92
C GLU A 112 5.38 -4.93 16.39
N ALA A 113 5.22 -4.98 15.06
CA ALA A 113 3.92 -5.12 14.41
C ALA A 113 3.23 -6.48 14.67
N ALA A 114 3.97 -7.51 15.10
CA ALA A 114 3.41 -8.82 15.41
C ALA A 114 2.42 -8.80 16.60
N ASP A 115 2.56 -7.82 17.48
CA ASP A 115 1.72 -7.66 18.67
C ASP A 115 0.49 -6.77 18.43
N PHE A 116 0.40 -6.12 17.25
CA PHE A 116 -0.70 -5.25 16.89
C PHE A 116 -1.99 -6.04 16.67
N LYS A 117 -3.12 -5.37 16.77
CA LYS A 117 -4.46 -5.95 16.65
C LYS A 117 -5.28 -5.26 15.59
N VAL A 118 -6.30 -5.96 15.10
CA VAL A 118 -7.31 -5.34 14.24
C VAL A 118 -7.98 -4.19 14.97
N GLY A 119 -8.07 -3.03 14.32
CA GLY A 119 -8.58 -1.79 14.88
C GLY A 119 -7.50 -0.88 15.46
N ASP A 120 -6.27 -1.33 15.60
CA ASP A 120 -5.19 -0.44 16.03
C ASP A 120 -4.89 0.59 14.94
N PHE A 121 -4.71 1.85 15.35
CA PHE A 121 -4.22 2.92 14.49
C PHE A 121 -2.70 2.81 14.34
N VAL A 122 -2.22 3.04 13.13
CA VAL A 122 -0.79 3.07 12.84
C VAL A 122 -0.45 4.19 11.86
N LYS A 123 0.70 4.82 12.09
CA LYS A 123 1.33 5.75 11.15
C LYS A 123 2.73 5.26 10.82
N ILE A 124 3.01 5.14 9.54
CA ILE A 124 4.26 4.57 9.05
C ILE A 124 4.92 5.47 8.00
N ILE A 125 6.24 5.36 7.91
CA ILE A 125 7.01 5.82 6.74
C ILE A 125 7.60 4.59 6.06
N GLY A 126 7.56 4.58 4.74
CA GLY A 126 8.09 3.50 3.94
C GLY A 126 8.34 3.89 2.50
N ARG A 127 8.42 2.88 1.66
CA ARG A 127 8.55 3.01 0.21
C ARG A 127 7.64 2.03 -0.49
N ILE A 128 7.18 2.36 -1.68
CA ILE A 128 6.41 1.45 -2.52
C ILE A 128 7.38 0.46 -3.16
N GLN A 129 7.05 -0.82 -3.09
CA GLN A 129 7.82 -1.89 -3.73
C GLN A 129 6.92 -2.86 -4.47
N SER A 130 7.52 -3.62 -5.38
CA SER A 130 6.87 -4.76 -6.01
C SER A 130 7.62 -6.03 -5.71
N ARG A 131 6.90 -7.15 -5.69
CA ARG A 131 7.47 -8.49 -5.69
C ARG A 131 6.78 -9.37 -6.71
N ILE A 132 7.56 -10.20 -7.37
CA ILE A 132 7.03 -11.23 -8.26
C ILE A 132 6.80 -12.49 -7.41
N TYR A 133 5.65 -13.12 -7.58
CA TYR A 133 5.34 -14.38 -6.93
C TYR A 133 4.66 -15.35 -7.90
N HIS A 134 4.84 -16.64 -7.61
CA HIS A 134 4.23 -17.70 -8.37
C HIS A 134 2.86 -18.03 -7.76
N LYS A 135 1.79 -17.85 -8.54
CA LYS A 135 0.45 -18.29 -8.17
C LYS A 135 0.19 -19.63 -8.82
N LYS A 136 -0.02 -20.68 -8.00
CA LYS A 136 -0.51 -21.96 -8.49
C LYS A 136 -1.95 -21.81 -8.95
N LEU A 137 -2.22 -22.22 -10.17
CA LEU A 137 -3.56 -22.41 -10.74
C LEU A 137 -4.01 -23.85 -10.56
N SER A 138 -5.14 -24.21 -11.14
CA SER A 138 -5.60 -25.61 -11.15
C SER A 138 -4.64 -26.48 -11.98
N GLY A 139 -4.17 -27.60 -11.41
CA GLY A 139 -3.14 -28.46 -12.02
C GLY A 139 -1.72 -27.97 -11.75
N ASP A 140 -0.78 -28.28 -12.64
CA ASP A 140 0.63 -27.91 -12.54
C ASP A 140 0.94 -26.52 -13.12
N GLU A 141 -0.09 -25.77 -13.54
CA GLU A 141 0.08 -24.45 -14.10
C GLU A 141 0.46 -23.44 -13.03
N VAL A 142 1.53 -22.67 -13.32
CA VAL A 142 2.04 -21.61 -12.47
C VAL A 142 2.00 -20.30 -13.23
N GLU A 143 1.33 -19.30 -12.67
CA GLU A 143 1.28 -17.95 -13.21
C GLU A 143 2.19 -17.02 -12.41
N LEU A 144 3.03 -16.26 -13.10
CA LEU A 144 3.81 -15.18 -12.50
C LEU A 144 2.94 -13.95 -12.31
N ARG A 145 2.88 -13.47 -11.08
CA ARG A 145 2.14 -12.25 -10.74
C ARG A 145 3.03 -11.25 -10.02
N THR A 146 2.75 -9.98 -10.25
CA THR A 146 3.36 -8.88 -9.51
C THR A 146 2.39 -8.42 -8.41
N ALA A 147 2.86 -8.40 -7.17
CA ALA A 147 2.19 -7.73 -6.07
C ALA A 147 2.89 -6.41 -5.77
N TYR A 148 2.11 -5.38 -5.51
CA TYR A 148 2.60 -4.09 -5.01
C TYR A 148 2.25 -3.98 -3.54
N GLU A 149 3.16 -3.42 -2.76
CA GLU A 149 3.02 -3.27 -1.32
C GLU A 149 3.90 -2.13 -0.81
N VAL A 150 3.66 -1.65 0.39
CA VAL A 150 4.53 -0.68 1.06
C VAL A 150 5.52 -1.43 1.95
N SER A 151 6.81 -1.30 1.67
CA SER A 151 7.87 -1.73 2.58
C SER A 151 8.01 -0.71 3.69
N ILE A 152 7.66 -1.08 4.91
CA ILE A 152 7.75 -0.22 6.08
C ILE A 152 9.23 -0.02 6.44
N GLY A 153 9.65 1.23 6.46
CA GLY A 153 10.96 1.63 6.93
C GLY A 153 10.95 1.98 8.43
N ARG A 154 9.81 2.52 8.90
CA ARG A 154 9.64 2.91 10.30
C ARG A 154 8.17 3.01 10.67
N ILE A 155 7.82 2.52 11.85
CA ILE A 155 6.56 2.80 12.53
C ILE A 155 6.76 4.09 13.34
N ILE A 156 5.96 5.13 13.05
CA ILE A 156 6.06 6.43 13.71
C ILE A 156 5.14 6.46 14.92
N GLU A 157 3.95 5.90 14.77
CA GLU A 157 2.89 5.95 15.77
C GLU A 157 2.11 4.64 15.75
N HIS A 158 1.71 4.19 16.93
CA HIS A 158 0.82 3.07 17.14
C HIS A 158 -0.07 3.37 18.36
N GLU A 159 -1.37 3.29 18.14
CA GLU A 159 -2.38 3.42 19.20
C GLU A 159 -3.28 2.19 19.18
N SER A 160 -3.47 1.60 20.36
CA SER A 160 -4.40 0.46 20.50
C SER A 160 -5.83 0.95 20.36
N GLY A 161 -6.52 0.48 19.33
CA GLY A 161 -7.92 0.80 19.08
C GLY A 161 -8.84 0.13 20.12
N SER A 162 -9.80 0.88 20.67
CA SER A 162 -10.94 0.24 21.32
C SER A 162 -11.90 -0.24 20.21
N LYS A 163 -12.49 -1.44 20.38
CA LYS A 163 -13.50 -1.98 19.43
C LYS A 163 -14.67 -1.00 19.15
N LYS A 164 -14.89 -0.02 20.04
CA LYS A 164 -15.95 0.99 19.92
C LYS A 164 -15.67 2.01 18.81
N ASP A 165 -14.42 2.42 18.64
CA ASP A 165 -14.08 3.49 17.71
C ASP A 165 -14.15 3.03 16.26
N PHE A 166 -13.76 1.76 16.00
CA PHE A 166 -13.81 1.15 14.68
C PHE A 166 -15.24 0.84 14.18
N VAL A 167 -16.15 0.46 15.09
CA VAL A 167 -17.55 0.15 14.74
C VAL A 167 -18.39 1.42 14.59
N GLY A 168 -18.07 2.49 15.32
CA GLY A 168 -18.76 3.79 15.21
C GLY A 168 -18.62 4.42 13.83
N GLU A 169 -17.41 4.40 13.25
CA GLU A 169 -17.16 4.96 11.91
C GLU A 169 -17.82 4.16 10.78
N LEU A 170 -18.01 2.85 10.95
CA LEU A 170 -18.69 2.01 9.96
C LEU A 170 -20.22 2.13 10.01
N GLN A 171 -20.80 2.54 11.14
CA GLN A 171 -22.24 2.71 11.31
C GLN A 171 -22.74 4.09 10.84
N GLU A 172 -21.91 5.13 10.89
CA GLU A 172 -22.27 6.44 10.33
C GLU A 172 -22.30 6.48 8.80
N VAL A 173 -21.79 5.46 8.12
CA VAL A 173 -21.79 5.34 6.65
C VAL A 173 -22.99 4.53 6.11
N SER A 174 -23.86 4.00 6.98
CA SER A 174 -24.99 3.14 6.60
C SER A 174 -26.37 3.75 6.83
N GLU A 175 -26.51 5.08 7.05
CA GLU A 175 -27.80 5.79 7.04
C GLU A 175 -27.92 6.76 5.86
#